data_fa8f28174cc687ea1615cf0d32b1708a
#
_entry.id   fa8f28174cc687ea1615cf0d32b1708a
#
_cell.length_a   1.000
_cell.length_b   1.000
_cell.length_c   1.000
_cell.angle_alpha   90.00
_cell.angle_beta   90.00
_cell.angle_gamma   90.00
#
_symmetry.space_group_name_H-M   'P 1'
#
loop_
_entity.id
_entity.type
_entity.pdbx_description
1 polymer ?
#
loop_
_entity_poly.entity_id
_entity_poly.type
_entity_poly.pdbx_seq_one_letter_code
_entity_poly.pdbx_strand_id
1 'polypeptide(L)'
;MSLGRELQARSAVCELCASADNLKAYPVPPTSDGTAAESVHACETCIDQLENPEKVDTNHWRCLNDSMWSQESAVQVVAWRMLNRLKDEGWPVDLLDMMYMEEDTLTWAKATGEGEPDEDAVIHRDVNGVVLSAGDSVVLIKDLHVKGSSMIAKRGTAVRNISLDRDNAEYIEGKVDKQTIVIITAYVKKS
;
A
#
# COMPACT_ATOMS: atom_id res chain seq x y z
N MET A 1 32.98 10.43 -6.85
CA MET A 1 31.92 10.78 -7.86
C MET A 1 30.82 11.48 -7.13
N SER A 2 29.99 12.31 -7.80
CA SER A 2 28.83 12.87 -7.13
C SER A 2 27.74 11.81 -7.00
N LEU A 3 26.95 11.81 -5.89
CA LEU A 3 25.85 10.90 -5.64
C LEU A 3 24.94 10.70 -6.87
N GLY A 4 24.55 11.79 -7.54
CA GLY A 4 23.71 11.71 -8.74
C GLY A 4 24.32 10.91 -9.89
N ARG A 5 25.63 10.94 -10.07
CA ARG A 5 26.31 10.15 -11.11
C ARG A 5 26.38 8.66 -10.77
N GLU A 6 26.52 8.33 -9.49
CA GLU A 6 26.54 6.95 -9.02
C GLU A 6 25.13 6.32 -9.20
N LEU A 7 24.10 7.05 -8.81
CA LEU A 7 22.71 6.61 -9.00
C LEU A 7 22.33 6.49 -10.48
N GLN A 8 22.75 7.47 -11.31
CA GLN A 8 22.52 7.41 -12.76
C GLN A 8 23.25 6.23 -13.43
N ALA A 9 24.44 5.86 -12.91
CA ALA A 9 25.14 4.67 -13.38
C ALA A 9 24.45 3.36 -12.97
N ARG A 10 23.74 3.36 -11.81
CA ARG A 10 22.96 2.23 -11.30
C ARG A 10 21.65 2.05 -12.06
N SER A 11 20.91 3.14 -12.27
CA SER A 11 19.64 3.11 -13.01
C SER A 11 19.44 4.37 -13.84
N ALA A 12 19.06 4.19 -15.10
CA ALA A 12 18.70 5.27 -16.02
C ALA A 12 17.22 5.70 -15.88
N VAL A 13 16.43 4.98 -15.05
CA VAL A 13 15.01 5.23 -14.80
C VAL A 13 14.75 5.27 -13.31
N CYS A 14 13.59 5.75 -12.91
CA CYS A 14 13.13 5.71 -11.54
C CYS A 14 13.09 4.27 -11.03
N GLU A 15 13.80 4.00 -9.94
CA GLU A 15 13.89 2.66 -9.35
C GLU A 15 12.60 2.20 -8.70
N LEU A 16 11.61 3.09 -8.57
CA LEU A 16 10.29 2.79 -8.02
C LEU A 16 9.24 2.57 -9.11
N CYS A 17 9.10 3.50 -10.07
CA CYS A 17 8.02 3.46 -11.07
C CYS A 17 8.50 3.34 -12.53
N ALA A 18 9.79 3.19 -12.76
CA ALA A 18 10.42 3.08 -14.08
C ALA A 18 10.23 4.31 -15.01
N SER A 19 9.76 5.46 -14.51
CA SER A 19 9.75 6.72 -15.28
C SER A 19 11.18 7.20 -15.55
N ALA A 20 11.41 7.80 -16.72
CA ALA A 20 12.68 8.43 -17.08
C ALA A 20 12.69 9.94 -16.80
N ASP A 21 11.60 10.51 -16.28
CA ASP A 21 11.42 11.94 -16.15
C ASP A 21 11.94 12.47 -14.81
N ASN A 22 12.69 13.58 -14.86
CA ASN A 22 13.09 14.36 -13.70
C ASN A 22 13.66 13.52 -12.52
N LEU A 23 14.63 12.67 -12.84
CA LEU A 23 15.26 11.79 -11.85
C LEU A 23 16.15 12.58 -10.88
N LYS A 24 16.02 12.30 -9.59
CA LYS A 24 16.79 12.90 -8.51
C LYS A 24 17.23 11.83 -7.52
N ALA A 25 18.31 12.13 -6.78
CA ALA A 25 18.69 11.33 -5.63
C ALA A 25 17.71 11.60 -4.49
N TYR A 26 17.10 10.55 -3.97
CA TYR A 26 16.25 10.59 -2.78
C TYR A 26 16.96 9.85 -1.64
N PRO A 27 17.59 10.54 -0.70
CA PRO A 27 18.16 9.94 0.50
C PRO A 27 17.05 9.35 1.37
N VAL A 28 17.20 8.10 1.78
CA VAL A 28 16.15 7.38 2.53
C VAL A 28 16.34 7.58 4.04
N PRO A 29 15.41 8.26 4.73
CA PRO A 29 15.52 8.50 6.17
C PRO A 29 15.55 7.20 7.01
N PRO A 30 15.96 7.29 8.30
CA PRO A 30 16.43 8.47 9.03
C PRO A 30 17.94 8.70 8.93
N THR A 31 18.69 7.72 8.46
CA THR A 31 20.15 7.65 8.59
C THR A 31 20.91 7.89 7.28
N SER A 32 20.25 8.49 6.29
CA SER A 32 20.91 8.72 5.02
C SER A 32 22.09 9.69 5.16
N ASP A 33 23.28 9.21 4.88
CA ASP A 33 24.51 9.99 4.82
C ASP A 33 24.76 10.56 3.41
N GLY A 34 23.82 10.34 2.48
CA GLY A 34 23.94 10.77 1.10
C GLY A 34 24.76 9.83 0.23
N THR A 35 24.96 8.58 0.64
CA THR A 35 25.57 7.55 -0.20
C THR A 35 24.59 6.98 -1.22
N ALA A 36 25.11 6.40 -2.29
CA ALA A 36 24.27 5.72 -3.28
C ALA A 36 23.56 4.50 -2.69
N ALA A 37 24.18 3.80 -1.74
CA ALA A 37 23.62 2.64 -1.05
C ALA A 37 22.39 3.00 -0.19
N GLU A 38 22.35 4.23 0.36
CA GLU A 38 21.26 4.73 1.20
C GLU A 38 20.29 5.66 0.47
N SER A 39 20.39 5.74 -0.84
CA SER A 39 19.57 6.63 -1.67
C SER A 39 18.88 5.86 -2.80
N VAL A 40 17.72 6.35 -3.21
CA VAL A 40 16.96 5.86 -4.37
C VAL A 40 17.07 6.86 -5.52
N HIS A 41 17.28 6.40 -6.74
CA HIS A 41 17.15 7.21 -7.94
C HIS A 41 15.69 7.28 -8.33
N ALA A 42 14.98 8.34 -7.91
CA ALA A 42 13.56 8.47 -8.03
C ALA A 42 13.14 9.68 -8.88
N CYS A 43 12.00 9.54 -9.56
CA CYS A 43 11.40 10.66 -10.27
C CYS A 43 10.71 11.63 -9.30
N GLU A 44 10.51 12.87 -9.76
CA GLU A 44 9.92 13.93 -8.95
C GLU A 44 8.52 13.56 -8.44
N THR A 45 7.72 12.85 -9.24
CA THR A 45 6.37 12.37 -8.84
C THR A 45 6.44 11.41 -7.66
N CYS A 46 7.37 10.45 -7.68
CA CYS A 46 7.55 9.53 -6.54
C CYS A 46 8.02 10.29 -5.30
N ILE A 47 8.99 11.19 -5.44
CA ILE A 47 9.52 11.97 -4.31
C ILE A 47 8.43 12.84 -3.69
N ASP A 48 7.65 13.56 -4.51
CA ASP A 48 6.56 14.42 -4.02
C ASP A 48 5.54 13.61 -3.21
N GLN A 49 5.20 12.41 -3.64
CA GLN A 49 4.26 11.53 -2.93
C GLN A 49 4.87 10.86 -1.69
N LEU A 50 6.19 10.62 -1.68
CA LEU A 50 6.88 10.12 -0.48
C LEU A 50 6.92 11.16 0.64
N GLU A 51 7.10 12.43 0.27
CA GLU A 51 7.21 13.55 1.21
C GLU A 51 5.85 14.14 1.62
N ASN A 52 4.83 13.96 0.80
CA ASN A 52 3.48 14.51 1.00
C ASN A 52 2.43 13.38 1.00
N PRO A 53 2.13 12.78 2.16
CA PRO A 53 1.17 11.67 2.26
C PRO A 53 -0.22 11.98 1.68
N GLU A 54 -0.64 13.25 1.73
CA GLU A 54 -1.93 13.70 1.19
C GLU A 54 -2.01 13.69 -0.35
N LYS A 55 -0.87 13.55 -1.03
CA LYS A 55 -0.79 13.48 -2.51
C LYS A 55 -0.65 12.07 -3.04
N VAL A 56 -0.64 11.07 -2.15
CA VAL A 56 -0.42 9.68 -2.54
C VAL A 56 -1.54 9.19 -3.46
N ASP A 57 -1.15 8.80 -4.67
CA ASP A 57 -2.04 8.15 -5.64
C ASP A 57 -1.81 6.63 -5.58
N THR A 58 -2.77 5.91 -5.03
CA THR A 58 -2.75 4.46 -4.90
C THR A 58 -2.48 3.74 -6.23
N ASN A 59 -2.99 4.27 -7.34
CA ASN A 59 -2.79 3.66 -8.66
C ASN A 59 -1.35 3.83 -9.14
N HIS A 60 -0.72 4.97 -8.87
CA HIS A 60 0.69 5.20 -9.18
C HIS A 60 1.58 4.16 -8.48
N TRP A 61 1.30 3.87 -7.21
CA TRP A 61 2.09 2.95 -6.40
C TRP A 61 1.87 1.46 -6.70
N ARG A 62 1.02 1.11 -7.66
CA ARG A 62 0.96 -0.25 -8.21
C ARG A 62 2.29 -0.70 -8.82
N CYS A 63 3.18 0.23 -9.18
CA CYS A 63 4.54 -0.06 -9.61
C CYS A 63 5.36 -0.84 -8.57
N LEU A 64 4.98 -0.81 -7.30
CA LEU A 64 5.65 -1.59 -6.24
C LEU A 64 5.57 -3.10 -6.46
N ASN A 65 4.64 -3.60 -7.26
CA ASN A 65 4.61 -5.02 -7.66
C ASN A 65 5.92 -5.46 -8.31
N ASP A 66 6.61 -4.54 -8.99
CA ASP A 66 7.89 -4.82 -9.65
C ASP A 66 9.08 -4.37 -8.78
N SER A 67 9.04 -3.15 -8.24
CA SER A 67 10.17 -2.55 -7.53
C SER A 67 10.46 -3.18 -6.16
N MET A 68 9.49 -3.84 -5.52
CA MET A 68 9.71 -4.56 -4.26
C MET A 68 10.74 -5.70 -4.38
N TRP A 69 11.01 -6.19 -5.58
CA TRP A 69 11.99 -7.25 -5.87
C TRP A 69 13.39 -6.72 -6.14
N SER A 70 13.62 -5.42 -5.98
CA SER A 70 14.94 -4.81 -6.17
C SER A 70 15.99 -5.44 -5.24
N GLN A 71 17.22 -5.52 -5.73
CA GLN A 71 18.38 -5.94 -4.90
C GLN A 71 18.97 -4.78 -4.09
N GLU A 72 18.53 -3.55 -4.35
CA GLU A 72 18.98 -2.36 -3.65
C GLU A 72 18.19 -2.18 -2.35
N SER A 73 18.87 -2.25 -1.19
CA SER A 73 18.23 -2.13 0.13
C SER A 73 17.42 -0.84 0.28
N ALA A 74 17.92 0.28 -0.23
CA ALA A 74 17.21 1.56 -0.19
C ALA A 74 15.86 1.50 -0.93
N VAL A 75 15.81 0.82 -2.08
CA VAL A 75 14.58 0.63 -2.85
C VAL A 75 13.61 -0.28 -2.10
N GLN A 76 14.11 -1.37 -1.52
CA GLN A 76 13.29 -2.27 -0.69
C GLN A 76 12.69 -1.54 0.51
N VAL A 77 13.46 -0.70 1.20
CA VAL A 77 12.99 0.11 2.34
C VAL A 77 11.85 1.02 1.94
N VAL A 78 12.01 1.77 0.84
CA VAL A 78 10.94 2.67 0.35
C VAL A 78 9.71 1.87 -0.09
N ALA A 79 9.89 0.77 -0.82
CA ALA A 79 8.80 -0.09 -1.24
C ALA A 79 8.01 -0.63 -0.04
N TRP A 80 8.70 -1.17 0.97
CA TRP A 80 8.08 -1.69 2.17
C TRP A 80 7.28 -0.61 2.93
N ARG A 81 7.84 0.60 3.09
CA ARG A 81 7.17 1.73 3.74
C ARG A 81 5.90 2.12 3.00
N MET A 82 5.97 2.27 1.68
CA MET A 82 4.80 2.64 0.89
C MET A 82 3.73 1.55 0.89
N LEU A 83 4.10 0.28 0.84
CA LEU A 83 3.16 -0.82 0.99
C LEU A 83 2.45 -0.78 2.35
N ASN A 84 3.18 -0.46 3.44
CA ASN A 84 2.56 -0.30 4.77
C ASN A 84 1.64 0.92 4.84
N ARG A 85 2.01 2.06 4.26
CA ARG A 85 1.14 3.25 4.19
C ARG A 85 -0.16 2.99 3.43
N LEU A 86 -0.11 2.11 2.43
CA LEU A 86 -1.23 1.77 1.57
C LEU A 86 -1.94 0.47 1.97
N LYS A 87 -1.58 -0.14 3.10
CA LYS A 87 -2.12 -1.47 3.51
C LYS A 87 -3.65 -1.51 3.58
N ASP A 88 -4.29 -0.39 3.94
CA ASP A 88 -5.74 -0.28 4.06
C ASP A 88 -6.48 -0.38 2.72
N GLU A 89 -5.76 -0.19 1.62
CA GLU A 89 -6.26 -0.41 0.26
C GLU A 89 -6.43 -1.91 -0.08
N GLY A 90 -5.99 -2.80 0.78
CA GLY A 90 -6.09 -4.25 0.68
C GLY A 90 -5.05 -4.91 -0.23
N TRP A 91 -4.79 -4.38 -1.41
CA TRP A 91 -3.85 -4.98 -2.38
C TRP A 91 -2.38 -5.04 -1.92
N PRO A 92 -1.87 -4.13 -1.05
CA PRO A 92 -0.49 -4.23 -0.59
C PRO A 92 -0.22 -5.38 0.38
N VAL A 93 -1.27 -5.91 1.02
CA VAL A 93 -1.13 -6.94 2.08
C VAL A 93 -0.45 -8.19 1.53
N ASP A 94 -0.91 -8.70 0.39
CA ASP A 94 -0.31 -9.88 -0.23
C ASP A 94 1.16 -9.63 -0.63
N LEU A 95 1.49 -8.41 -1.06
CA LEU A 95 2.86 -8.04 -1.42
C LEU A 95 3.77 -7.97 -0.20
N LEU A 96 3.27 -7.43 0.91
CA LEU A 96 4.00 -7.40 2.18
C LEU A 96 4.30 -8.81 2.69
N ASP A 97 3.35 -9.74 2.57
CA ASP A 97 3.52 -11.13 2.96
C ASP A 97 4.54 -11.88 2.09
N MET A 98 4.68 -11.49 0.83
CA MET A 98 5.64 -12.07 -0.11
C MET A 98 7.03 -11.42 -0.03
N MET A 99 7.13 -10.21 0.54
CA MET A 99 8.36 -9.43 0.53
C MET A 99 9.36 -9.97 1.53
N TYR A 100 10.47 -10.51 1.03
CA TYR A 100 11.60 -10.90 1.87
C TYR A 100 12.62 -9.77 1.96
N MET A 101 13.00 -9.43 3.19
CA MET A 101 14.04 -8.43 3.49
C MET A 101 15.03 -9.00 4.51
N GLU A 102 16.29 -8.65 4.36
CA GLU A 102 17.30 -8.95 5.39
C GLU A 102 17.00 -8.16 6.68
N GLU A 103 17.41 -8.70 7.82
CA GLU A 103 17.08 -8.14 9.15
C GLU A 103 17.52 -6.68 9.31
N ASP A 104 18.71 -6.33 8.83
CA ASP A 104 19.22 -4.95 8.87
C ASP A 104 18.39 -4.01 7.99
N THR A 105 18.01 -4.46 6.81
CA THR A 105 17.15 -3.70 5.89
C THR A 105 15.75 -3.50 6.45
N LEU A 106 15.19 -4.53 7.09
CA LEU A 106 13.89 -4.44 7.73
C LEU A 106 13.93 -3.51 8.96
N THR A 107 15.00 -3.53 9.73
CA THR A 107 15.23 -2.61 10.85
C THR A 107 15.28 -1.18 10.37
N TRP A 108 15.98 -0.92 9.27
CA TRP A 108 15.99 0.40 8.62
C TRP A 108 14.60 0.80 8.13
N ALA A 109 13.85 -0.11 7.52
CA ALA A 109 12.49 0.17 7.04
C ALA A 109 11.56 0.61 8.17
N LYS A 110 11.65 -0.02 9.34
CA LYS A 110 10.83 0.29 10.53
C LYS A 110 11.27 1.54 11.30
N ALA A 111 12.47 2.04 11.05
CA ALA A 111 13.07 3.13 11.84
C ALA A 111 12.29 4.46 11.79
N THR A 112 11.35 4.63 10.87
CA THR A 112 10.48 5.81 10.73
C THR A 112 9.05 5.56 11.23
N GLY A 113 8.78 4.41 11.83
CA GLY A 113 7.50 4.07 12.47
C GLY A 113 6.48 3.39 11.55
N GLU A 114 6.78 3.25 10.25
CA GLU A 114 5.91 2.47 9.37
C GLU A 114 5.86 0.99 9.78
N GLY A 115 4.69 0.38 9.65
CA GLY A 115 4.45 -1.01 10.00
C GLY A 115 4.14 -1.25 11.48
N GLU A 116 4.26 -0.24 12.34
CA GLU A 116 3.77 -0.31 13.70
C GLU A 116 2.23 -0.34 13.72
N PRO A 117 1.63 -1.04 14.68
CA PRO A 117 0.19 -0.99 14.86
C PRO A 117 -0.25 0.44 15.15
N ASP A 118 -1.21 0.94 14.40
CA ASP A 118 -1.85 2.21 14.72
C ASP A 118 -2.76 2.00 15.93
N GLU A 119 -2.38 2.54 17.09
CA GLU A 119 -3.15 2.42 18.33
C GLU A 119 -4.51 3.13 18.25
N ASP A 120 -4.64 4.10 17.34
CA ASP A 120 -5.88 4.85 17.07
C ASP A 120 -6.65 4.27 15.86
N ALA A 121 -6.19 3.16 15.29
CA ALA A 121 -6.84 2.57 14.12
C ALA A 121 -8.28 2.17 14.41
N VAL A 122 -9.17 2.58 13.52
CA VAL A 122 -10.59 2.25 13.57
C VAL A 122 -10.77 0.74 13.36
N ILE A 123 -11.36 0.05 14.35
CA ILE A 123 -11.55 -1.40 14.31
C ILE A 123 -12.88 -1.73 13.62
N HIS A 124 -12.79 -2.33 12.45
CA HIS A 124 -13.94 -2.85 11.71
C HIS A 124 -14.31 -4.25 12.21
N ARG A 125 -15.59 -4.52 12.37
CA ARG A 125 -16.11 -5.83 12.79
C ARG A 125 -17.25 -6.27 11.89
N ASP A 126 -17.28 -7.56 11.58
CA ASP A 126 -18.40 -8.15 10.85
C ASP A 126 -19.65 -8.28 11.74
N VAL A 127 -20.74 -8.80 11.17
CA VAL A 127 -22.03 -9.03 11.89
C VAL A 127 -21.87 -9.90 13.14
N ASN A 128 -20.86 -10.75 13.19
CA ASN A 128 -20.59 -11.64 14.32
C ASN A 128 -19.58 -11.04 15.33
N GLY A 129 -19.12 -9.82 15.11
CA GLY A 129 -18.10 -9.15 15.93
C GLY A 129 -16.66 -9.57 15.64
N VAL A 130 -16.42 -10.34 14.57
CA VAL A 130 -15.09 -10.74 14.16
C VAL A 130 -14.37 -9.54 13.53
N VAL A 131 -13.12 -9.29 13.93
CA VAL A 131 -12.32 -8.19 13.40
C VAL A 131 -12.01 -8.43 11.91
N LEU A 132 -12.28 -7.41 11.11
CA LEU A 132 -11.96 -7.35 9.69
C LEU A 132 -10.63 -6.64 9.50
N SER A 133 -9.80 -7.18 8.62
CA SER A 133 -8.54 -6.60 8.20
C SER A 133 -8.56 -6.32 6.70
N ALA A 134 -7.78 -5.33 6.26
CA ALA A 134 -7.59 -5.10 4.84
C ALA A 134 -7.04 -6.37 4.17
N GLY A 135 -7.52 -6.67 2.97
CA GLY A 135 -7.18 -7.92 2.26
C GLY A 135 -8.07 -9.11 2.61
N ASP A 136 -8.87 -9.05 3.66
CA ASP A 136 -9.80 -10.13 4.02
C ASP A 136 -10.83 -10.41 2.92
N SER A 137 -11.42 -11.60 3.02
CA SER A 137 -12.60 -11.97 2.23
C SER A 137 -13.83 -12.01 3.12
N VAL A 138 -14.92 -11.47 2.63
CA VAL A 138 -16.21 -11.47 3.33
C VAL A 138 -17.32 -11.97 2.44
N VAL A 139 -18.42 -12.43 3.04
CA VAL A 139 -19.62 -12.88 2.34
C VAL A 139 -20.80 -12.01 2.74
N LEU A 140 -21.57 -11.55 1.77
CA LEU A 140 -22.80 -10.79 2.01
C LEU A 140 -23.87 -11.68 2.68
N ILE A 141 -24.43 -11.19 3.78
CA ILE A 141 -25.50 -11.91 4.50
C ILE A 141 -26.90 -11.49 4.06
N LYS A 142 -27.02 -10.45 3.23
CA LYS A 142 -28.26 -9.98 2.61
C LYS A 142 -28.02 -9.36 1.24
N ASP A 143 -29.09 -9.14 0.48
CA ASP A 143 -29.01 -8.44 -0.80
C ASP A 143 -28.74 -6.96 -0.57
N LEU A 144 -27.79 -6.39 -1.34
CA LEU A 144 -27.42 -4.99 -1.28
C LEU A 144 -27.73 -4.30 -2.61
N HIS A 145 -28.52 -3.24 -2.53
CA HIS A 145 -28.73 -2.33 -3.65
C HIS A 145 -27.59 -1.31 -3.72
N VAL A 146 -26.85 -1.32 -4.80
CA VAL A 146 -25.73 -0.40 -5.00
C VAL A 146 -26.27 0.97 -5.41
N LYS A 147 -26.05 2.00 -4.58
CA LYS A 147 -26.48 3.37 -4.89
C LYS A 147 -25.84 3.86 -6.20
N GLY A 148 -26.67 4.43 -7.07
CA GLY A 148 -26.21 4.97 -8.36
C GLY A 148 -26.01 3.90 -9.46
N SER A 149 -26.40 2.64 -9.19
CA SER A 149 -26.36 1.53 -10.15
C SER A 149 -27.66 0.74 -10.07
N SER A 150 -28.01 0.06 -11.15
CA SER A 150 -29.08 -0.94 -11.15
C SER A 150 -28.63 -2.30 -10.60
N MET A 151 -27.38 -2.39 -10.11
CA MET A 151 -26.78 -3.62 -9.61
C MET A 151 -27.29 -3.98 -8.22
N ILE A 152 -27.61 -5.24 -8.05
CA ILE A 152 -27.95 -5.84 -6.75
C ILE A 152 -26.90 -6.91 -6.45
N ALA A 153 -26.07 -6.66 -5.43
CA ALA A 153 -25.17 -7.67 -4.89
C ALA A 153 -25.97 -8.61 -4.00
N LYS A 154 -26.10 -9.86 -4.43
CA LYS A 154 -26.96 -10.84 -3.75
C LYS A 154 -26.32 -11.41 -2.49
N ARG A 155 -27.14 -11.81 -1.54
CA ARG A 155 -26.74 -12.64 -0.41
C ARG A 155 -25.93 -13.85 -0.86
N GLY A 156 -24.82 -14.13 -0.16
CA GLY A 156 -23.91 -15.22 -0.50
C GLY A 156 -22.80 -14.81 -1.47
N THR A 157 -22.81 -13.57 -1.99
CA THR A 157 -21.72 -13.06 -2.83
C THR A 157 -20.47 -12.91 -1.98
N ALA A 158 -19.36 -13.51 -2.42
CA ALA A 158 -18.05 -13.35 -1.82
C ALA A 158 -17.39 -12.07 -2.34
N VAL A 159 -16.95 -11.22 -1.42
CA VAL A 159 -16.18 -10.02 -1.69
C VAL A 159 -14.77 -10.25 -1.17
N ARG A 160 -13.79 -10.23 -2.05
CA ARG A 160 -12.40 -10.53 -1.72
C ARG A 160 -11.57 -9.27 -1.72
N ASN A 161 -10.49 -9.31 -0.93
CA ASN A 161 -9.51 -8.24 -0.86
C ASN A 161 -10.18 -6.89 -0.53
N ILE A 162 -10.89 -6.86 0.60
CA ILE A 162 -11.57 -5.67 1.08
C ILE A 162 -10.58 -4.59 1.49
N SER A 163 -10.97 -3.32 1.30
CA SER A 163 -10.32 -2.15 1.89
C SER A 163 -11.12 -1.68 3.09
N LEU A 164 -10.47 -1.08 4.06
CA LEU A 164 -11.09 -0.52 5.25
C LEU A 164 -11.24 1.00 5.13
N ASP A 165 -12.37 1.55 5.53
CA ASP A 165 -12.53 2.99 5.67
C ASP A 165 -11.74 3.47 6.89
N ARG A 166 -10.88 4.47 6.72
CA ARG A 166 -9.99 4.96 7.78
C ARG A 166 -10.70 5.73 8.88
N ASP A 167 -11.82 6.33 8.54
CA ASP A 167 -12.54 7.25 9.40
C ASP A 167 -13.80 6.63 10.01
N ASN A 168 -14.29 5.52 9.43
CA ASN A 168 -15.56 4.94 9.83
C ASN A 168 -15.55 3.40 9.92
N ALA A 169 -15.67 2.89 11.15
CA ALA A 169 -15.72 1.44 11.46
C ALA A 169 -16.88 0.68 10.77
N GLU A 170 -17.89 1.39 10.31
CA GLU A 170 -19.09 0.77 9.72
C GLU A 170 -18.95 0.50 8.21
N TYR A 171 -17.91 1.01 7.55
CA TYR A 171 -17.75 0.92 6.11
C TYR A 171 -16.49 0.17 5.71
N ILE A 172 -16.65 -0.68 4.73
CA ILE A 172 -15.58 -1.32 3.98
C ILE A 172 -15.84 -1.14 2.49
N GLU A 173 -14.81 -1.25 1.67
CA GLU A 173 -14.93 -1.27 0.23
C GLU A 173 -14.53 -2.63 -0.31
N GLY A 174 -15.15 -3.03 -1.41
CA GLY A 174 -14.80 -4.26 -2.08
C GLY A 174 -15.34 -4.33 -3.49
N LYS A 175 -14.78 -5.22 -4.30
CA LYS A 175 -15.19 -5.42 -5.69
C LYS A 175 -16.24 -6.50 -5.81
N VAL A 176 -17.37 -6.12 -6.42
CA VAL A 176 -18.42 -7.04 -6.87
C VAL A 176 -18.64 -6.80 -8.35
N ASP A 177 -18.60 -7.84 -9.17
CA ASP A 177 -18.75 -7.77 -10.64
C ASP A 177 -17.86 -6.70 -11.30
N LYS A 178 -16.60 -6.59 -10.86
CA LYS A 178 -15.60 -5.61 -11.33
C LYS A 178 -15.88 -4.15 -10.93
N GLN A 179 -16.90 -3.88 -10.17
CA GLN A 179 -17.25 -2.56 -9.64
C GLN A 179 -16.89 -2.48 -8.16
N THR A 180 -16.19 -1.44 -7.74
CA THR A 180 -15.93 -1.17 -6.32
C THR A 180 -17.18 -0.57 -5.70
N ILE A 181 -17.63 -1.14 -4.59
CA ILE A 181 -18.80 -0.68 -3.83
C ILE A 181 -18.43 -0.52 -2.37
N VAL A 182 -19.09 0.43 -1.70
CA VAL A 182 -19.04 0.60 -0.24
C VAL A 182 -20.08 -0.32 0.40
N ILE A 183 -19.65 -1.09 1.40
CA ILE A 183 -20.46 -2.09 2.07
C ILE A 183 -20.46 -1.81 3.57
N ILE A 184 -21.62 -1.88 4.19
CA ILE A 184 -21.75 -1.76 5.63
C ILE A 184 -21.27 -3.07 6.29
N THR A 185 -20.39 -2.97 7.28
CA THR A 185 -19.79 -4.11 7.98
C THR A 185 -20.84 -5.04 8.64
N ALA A 186 -21.95 -4.47 9.11
CA ALA A 186 -23.08 -5.25 9.65
C ALA A 186 -23.76 -6.16 8.61
N TYR A 187 -23.44 -6.03 7.32
CA TYR A 187 -24.06 -6.81 6.24
C TYR A 187 -23.12 -7.87 5.66
N VAL A 188 -21.98 -8.06 6.29
CA VAL A 188 -21.00 -9.04 5.88
C VAL A 188 -20.61 -9.98 7.02
N LYS A 189 -20.10 -11.13 6.64
CA LYS A 189 -19.50 -12.13 7.52
C LYS A 189 -18.12 -12.46 6.97
N LYS A 190 -17.11 -12.48 7.84
CA LYS A 190 -15.75 -12.91 7.47
C LYS A 190 -15.79 -14.35 7.00
N SER A 191 -15.14 -14.60 5.87
CA SER A 191 -15.07 -15.92 5.22
C SER A 191 -13.96 -16.77 5.80
#